data_4699a53c82edbf2447e1d10978c09402
#
_entry.id   4699a53c82edbf2447e1d10978c09402
#
_cell.length_a   1.000
_cell.length_b   1.000
_cell.length_c   1.000
_cell.angle_alpha   90.00
_cell.angle_beta   90.00
_cell.angle_gamma   90.00
#
_symmetry.space_group_name_H-M   'P 1'
#
loop_
_entity.id
_entity.type
_entity.pdbx_description
1 polymer ?
#
loop_
_entity_poly.entity_id
_entity_poly.type
_entity_poly.pdbx_seq_one_letter_code
_entity_poly.pdbx_strand_id
1 'polypeptide(L)'
;MAKILLVEDSEQIWDFLSRRLERRGHTVILAHDGEAGVTAAKASGPEIILLDMNLPIMDGWTAARLLKSDNQTMSTPIIALTAHAMAGDREKTIQAGCDDYHPKPIDFNKLLEQIDALMAKRG
;
A
#
# COMPACT_ATOMS: atom_id res chain seq x y z
N MET A 1 9.93 0.12 13.37
CA MET A 1 10.64 0.46 12.14
C MET A 1 10.43 -0.59 11.09
N ALA A 2 9.86 -0.17 9.98
CA ALA A 2 9.47 -1.10 8.94
C ALA A 2 9.95 -0.63 7.57
N LYS A 3 10.11 -1.58 6.65
CA LYS A 3 10.36 -1.29 5.25
C LYS A 3 8.99 -1.22 4.57
N ILE A 4 8.63 -0.06 4.09
CA ILE A 4 7.30 0.21 3.52
C ILE A 4 7.45 0.47 2.02
N LEU A 5 6.70 -0.26 1.21
CA LEU A 5 6.59 0.07 -0.22
C LEU A 5 5.38 0.95 -0.42
N LEU A 6 5.58 2.13 -0.97
CA LEU A 6 4.51 3.06 -1.29
C LEU A 6 4.35 3.12 -2.81
N VAL A 7 3.20 2.67 -3.29
CA VAL A 7 2.87 2.66 -4.72
C VAL A 7 1.84 3.75 -4.97
N GLU A 8 2.29 4.87 -5.53
CA GLU A 8 1.50 6.08 -5.68
C GLU A 8 2.05 6.93 -6.81
N ASP A 9 1.21 7.37 -7.74
CA ASP A 9 1.65 8.19 -8.86
C ASP A 9 1.57 9.70 -8.59
N SER A 10 0.81 10.13 -7.59
CA SER A 10 0.72 11.54 -7.23
C SER A 10 1.95 11.98 -6.44
N GLU A 11 2.71 12.92 -7.00
CA GLU A 11 3.90 13.45 -6.33
C GLU A 11 3.56 14.08 -4.98
N GLN A 12 2.46 14.81 -4.89
CA GLN A 12 2.04 15.43 -3.64
C GLN A 12 1.85 14.39 -2.55
N ILE A 13 1.24 13.26 -2.89
CA ILE A 13 0.95 12.22 -1.92
C ILE A 13 2.21 11.44 -1.54
N TRP A 14 2.99 10.96 -2.53
CA TRP A 14 4.15 10.15 -2.17
C TRP A 14 5.24 11.00 -1.49
N ASP A 15 5.38 12.26 -1.85
CA ASP A 15 6.34 13.13 -1.17
C ASP A 15 5.93 13.37 0.29
N PHE A 16 4.68 13.70 0.51
CA PHE A 16 4.12 13.93 1.84
C PHE A 16 4.25 12.66 2.72
N LEU A 17 3.80 11.52 2.20
CA LEU A 17 3.82 10.29 2.97
C LEU A 17 5.22 9.77 3.24
N SER A 18 6.10 9.77 2.23
CA SER A 18 7.45 9.27 2.42
C SER A 18 8.21 10.05 3.47
N ARG A 19 8.10 11.38 3.44
CA ARG A 19 8.77 12.22 4.44
C ARG A 19 8.28 11.95 5.85
N ARG A 20 6.96 11.84 6.01
CA ARG A 20 6.37 11.61 7.33
C ARG A 20 6.69 10.23 7.87
N LEU A 21 6.65 9.22 7.03
CA LEU A 21 6.97 7.86 7.43
C LEU A 21 8.46 7.75 7.79
N GLU A 22 9.33 8.39 7.03
CA GLU A 22 10.76 8.39 7.33
C GLU A 22 11.07 9.08 8.65
N ARG A 23 10.35 10.13 9.01
CA ARG A 23 10.50 10.80 10.30
C ARG A 23 10.13 9.88 11.47
N ARG A 24 9.29 8.90 11.21
CA ARG A 24 8.91 7.89 12.22
C ARG A 24 9.86 6.71 12.24
N GLY A 25 10.93 6.75 11.48
CA GLY A 25 11.95 5.72 11.47
C GLY A 25 11.74 4.61 10.46
N HIS A 26 10.74 4.73 9.60
CA HIS A 26 10.50 3.73 8.55
C HIS A 26 11.38 3.99 7.34
N THR A 27 11.70 2.92 6.61
CA THR A 27 12.36 3.01 5.31
C THR A 27 11.27 2.93 4.25
N VAL A 28 11.26 3.89 3.32
CA VAL A 28 10.23 3.94 2.29
C VAL A 28 10.83 3.68 0.92
N ILE A 29 10.22 2.75 0.19
CA ILE A 29 10.55 2.44 -1.20
C ILE A 29 9.39 2.97 -2.02
N LEU A 30 9.68 3.69 -3.11
CA LEU A 30 8.65 4.31 -3.94
C LEU A 30 8.51 3.59 -5.27
N ALA A 31 7.27 3.44 -5.72
CA ALA A 31 6.93 3.01 -7.07
C ALA A 31 5.77 3.85 -7.54
N HIS A 32 5.73 4.19 -8.83
CA HIS A 32 4.79 5.19 -9.34
C HIS A 32 3.70 4.62 -10.24
N ASP A 33 3.67 3.33 -10.43
CA ASP A 33 2.59 2.63 -11.14
C ASP A 33 2.48 1.20 -10.61
N GLY A 34 1.41 0.51 -11.01
CA GLY A 34 1.14 -0.83 -10.50
C GLY A 34 2.18 -1.85 -10.89
N GLU A 35 2.68 -1.78 -12.11
CA GLU A 35 3.70 -2.71 -12.60
C GLU A 35 5.01 -2.54 -11.83
N ALA A 36 5.46 -1.27 -11.68
CA ALA A 36 6.65 -0.96 -10.90
C ALA A 36 6.48 -1.39 -9.43
N GLY A 37 5.27 -1.27 -8.90
CA GLY A 37 4.95 -1.69 -7.55
C GLY A 37 5.11 -3.19 -7.34
N VAL A 38 4.60 -3.99 -8.26
CA VAL A 38 4.74 -5.45 -8.20
C VAL A 38 6.22 -5.84 -8.29
N THR A 39 6.95 -5.24 -9.23
CA THR A 39 8.39 -5.51 -9.39
C THR A 39 9.16 -5.14 -8.11
N ALA A 40 8.90 -3.95 -7.56
CA ALA A 40 9.57 -3.49 -6.35
C ALA A 40 9.26 -4.38 -5.14
N ALA A 41 8.03 -4.86 -5.02
CA ALA A 41 7.65 -5.75 -3.93
C ALA A 41 8.45 -7.05 -3.95
N LYS A 42 8.63 -7.63 -5.13
CA LYS A 42 9.41 -8.86 -5.28
C LYS A 42 10.89 -8.62 -5.02
N ALA A 43 11.42 -7.49 -5.49
CA ALA A 43 12.84 -7.20 -5.41
C ALA A 43 13.29 -6.78 -4.01
N SER A 44 12.46 -6.01 -3.29
CA SER A 44 12.87 -5.39 -2.03
C SER A 44 12.34 -6.07 -0.77
N GLY A 45 11.32 -6.92 -0.90
CA GLY A 45 10.75 -7.61 0.25
C GLY A 45 10.22 -6.69 1.34
N PRO A 46 9.28 -5.77 1.01
CA PRO A 46 8.77 -4.85 2.03
C PRO A 46 7.95 -5.60 3.08
N GLU A 47 7.85 -4.99 4.25
CA GLU A 47 7.08 -5.55 5.35
C GLU A 47 5.60 -5.18 5.25
N ILE A 48 5.30 -4.09 4.56
CA ILE A 48 3.93 -3.65 4.28
C ILE A 48 3.90 -2.83 2.99
N ILE A 49 2.77 -2.87 2.29
CA ILE A 49 2.58 -2.15 1.03
C ILE A 49 1.40 -1.18 1.19
N LEU A 50 1.64 0.09 0.87
CA LEU A 50 0.58 1.09 0.72
C LEU A 50 0.35 1.25 -0.78
N LEU A 51 -0.84 0.89 -1.24
CA LEU A 51 -1.11 0.73 -2.67
C LEU A 51 -2.30 1.58 -3.10
N ASP A 52 -2.04 2.60 -3.93
CA ASP A 52 -3.09 3.39 -4.54
C ASP A 52 -3.88 2.52 -5.51
N MET A 53 -5.20 2.62 -5.47
CA MET A 53 -6.06 1.83 -6.36
C MET A 53 -6.16 2.43 -7.76
N ASN A 54 -5.97 3.74 -7.91
CA ASN A 54 -6.10 4.43 -9.19
C ASN A 54 -4.74 4.74 -9.82
N LEU A 55 -4.05 3.70 -10.25
CA LEU A 55 -2.71 3.81 -10.82
C LEU A 55 -2.73 3.70 -12.33
N PRO A 56 -1.76 4.35 -13.03
CA PRO A 56 -1.57 4.13 -14.45
C PRO A 56 -0.92 2.77 -14.73
N ILE A 57 -0.98 2.32 -15.98
CA ILE A 57 -0.37 1.11 -16.51
C ILE A 57 -1.03 -0.14 -15.95
N MET A 58 -1.05 -0.32 -14.64
CA MET A 58 -1.72 -1.41 -13.97
C MET A 58 -2.39 -0.84 -12.72
N ASP A 59 -3.72 -0.96 -12.63
CA ASP A 59 -4.46 -0.44 -11.48
C ASP A 59 -4.12 -1.20 -10.19
N GLY A 60 -4.52 -0.61 -9.05
CA GLY A 60 -4.20 -1.17 -7.76
C GLY A 60 -4.87 -2.51 -7.46
N TRP A 61 -6.10 -2.72 -7.96
CA TRP A 61 -6.79 -4.00 -7.76
C TRP A 61 -6.06 -5.14 -8.45
N THR A 62 -5.63 -4.90 -9.69
CA THR A 62 -4.85 -5.88 -10.45
C THR A 62 -3.52 -6.16 -9.77
N ALA A 63 -2.83 -5.11 -9.34
CA ALA A 63 -1.55 -5.26 -8.64
C ALA A 63 -1.73 -6.06 -7.34
N ALA A 64 -2.79 -5.79 -6.56
CA ALA A 64 -3.06 -6.50 -5.33
C ALA A 64 -3.28 -8.00 -5.58
N ARG A 65 -4.07 -8.34 -6.61
CA ARG A 65 -4.31 -9.74 -6.95
C ARG A 65 -3.02 -10.45 -7.33
N LEU A 66 -2.16 -9.80 -8.11
CA LEU A 66 -0.87 -10.37 -8.49
C LEU A 66 0.02 -10.59 -7.28
N LEU A 67 0.08 -9.61 -6.38
CA LEU A 67 0.89 -9.71 -5.17
C LEU A 67 0.39 -10.85 -4.27
N LYS A 68 -0.91 -10.99 -4.12
CA LYS A 68 -1.48 -12.03 -3.26
C LYS A 68 -1.44 -13.42 -3.87
N SER A 69 -1.20 -13.53 -5.16
CA SER A 69 -1.07 -14.83 -5.84
C SER A 69 0.37 -15.30 -6.00
N ASP A 70 1.35 -14.48 -5.60
CA ASP A 70 2.77 -14.82 -5.70
C ASP A 70 3.31 -15.24 -4.34
N ASN A 71 4.02 -16.39 -4.30
CA ASN A 71 4.57 -16.93 -3.07
C ASN A 71 5.50 -15.96 -2.33
N GLN A 72 6.19 -15.09 -3.06
CA GLN A 72 7.12 -14.14 -2.46
C GLN A 72 6.42 -12.98 -1.76
N THR A 73 5.21 -12.63 -2.17
CA THR A 73 4.52 -11.42 -1.71
C THR A 73 3.15 -11.69 -1.07
N MET A 74 2.64 -12.90 -1.16
CA MET A 74 1.28 -13.22 -0.71
C MET A 74 1.03 -12.94 0.77
N SER A 75 2.04 -13.04 1.60
CA SER A 75 1.92 -12.80 3.05
C SER A 75 2.20 -11.36 3.45
N THR A 76 2.59 -10.49 2.51
CA THR A 76 2.84 -9.08 2.81
C THR A 76 1.52 -8.33 2.93
N PRO A 77 1.25 -7.65 4.06
CA PRO A 77 0.00 -6.89 4.20
C PRO A 77 -0.06 -5.72 3.23
N ILE A 78 -1.26 -5.47 2.72
CA ILE A 78 -1.52 -4.38 1.77
C ILE A 78 -2.62 -3.49 2.34
N ILE A 79 -2.36 -2.18 2.42
CA ILE A 79 -3.37 -1.18 2.70
C ILE A 79 -3.70 -0.47 1.39
N ALA A 80 -4.94 -0.55 0.96
CA ALA A 80 -5.40 0.13 -0.25
C ALA A 80 -5.63 1.62 0.04
N LEU A 81 -5.06 2.48 -0.77
CA LEU A 81 -5.34 3.92 -0.72
C LEU A 81 -6.38 4.22 -1.79
N THR A 82 -7.53 4.74 -1.43
CA THR A 82 -8.63 4.91 -2.37
C THR A 82 -9.24 6.31 -2.31
N ALA A 83 -9.50 6.90 -3.48
CA ALA A 83 -10.19 8.17 -3.57
C ALA A 83 -11.70 8.02 -3.35
N HIS A 84 -12.20 6.79 -3.43
CA HIS A 84 -13.63 6.50 -3.33
C HIS A 84 -13.89 5.56 -2.16
N ALA A 85 -14.40 6.11 -1.06
CA ALA A 85 -14.67 5.36 0.17
C ALA A 85 -16.13 4.88 0.23
N MET A 86 -16.74 4.61 -0.91
CA MET A 86 -18.11 4.07 -0.95
C MET A 86 -18.10 2.59 -0.60
N ALA A 87 -19.24 2.09 -0.11
CA ALA A 87 -19.36 0.72 0.37
C ALA A 87 -18.86 -0.33 -0.64
N GLY A 88 -19.17 -0.13 -1.92
CA GLY A 88 -18.74 -1.06 -2.97
C GLY A 88 -17.23 -1.12 -3.17
N ASP A 89 -16.54 0.01 -2.95
CA ASP A 89 -15.08 0.07 -3.11
C ASP A 89 -14.37 -0.70 -2.01
N ARG A 90 -14.89 -0.64 -0.78
CA ARG A 90 -14.32 -1.40 0.32
C ARG A 90 -14.36 -2.90 0.02
N GLU A 91 -15.51 -3.39 -0.44
CA GLU A 91 -15.67 -4.81 -0.79
C GLU A 91 -14.73 -5.20 -1.92
N LYS A 92 -14.59 -4.33 -2.91
CA LYS A 92 -13.71 -4.57 -4.05
C LYS A 92 -12.25 -4.69 -3.62
N THR A 93 -11.79 -3.85 -2.69
CA THR A 93 -10.42 -3.93 -2.19
C THR A 93 -10.18 -5.21 -1.40
N ILE A 94 -11.14 -5.62 -0.58
CA ILE A 94 -11.04 -6.87 0.18
C ILE A 94 -11.00 -8.06 -0.77
N GLN A 95 -11.87 -8.08 -1.79
CA GLN A 95 -11.90 -9.16 -2.79
C GLN A 95 -10.60 -9.25 -3.58
N ALA A 96 -9.91 -8.12 -3.77
CA ALA A 96 -8.61 -8.12 -4.44
C ALA A 96 -7.49 -8.65 -3.54
N GLY A 97 -7.78 -8.86 -2.25
CA GLY A 97 -6.81 -9.41 -1.31
C GLY A 97 -6.14 -8.38 -0.40
N CYS A 98 -6.58 -7.12 -0.42
CA CYS A 98 -6.04 -6.11 0.47
C CYS A 98 -6.45 -6.40 1.92
N ASP A 99 -5.56 -6.11 2.84
CA ASP A 99 -5.77 -6.39 4.27
C ASP A 99 -6.51 -5.26 4.97
N ASP A 100 -6.43 -4.05 4.43
CA ASP A 100 -7.16 -2.90 4.96
C ASP A 100 -7.27 -1.86 3.84
N TYR A 101 -8.01 -0.79 4.11
CA TYR A 101 -8.11 0.31 3.16
C TYR A 101 -8.09 1.64 3.90
N HIS A 102 -7.62 2.69 3.22
CA HIS A 102 -7.55 4.04 3.76
C HIS A 102 -8.10 5.01 2.72
N PRO A 103 -9.20 5.72 3.03
CA PRO A 103 -9.77 6.66 2.07
C PRO A 103 -8.94 7.95 1.98
N LYS A 104 -8.85 8.50 0.77
CA LYS A 104 -8.25 9.82 0.58
C LYS A 104 -9.30 10.89 0.89
N PRO A 105 -8.93 12.05 1.41
CA PRO A 105 -7.56 12.51 1.68
C PRO A 105 -6.93 11.78 2.86
N ILE A 106 -5.61 11.64 2.80
CA ILE A 106 -4.85 10.87 3.79
C ILE A 106 -4.94 11.52 5.18
N ASP A 107 -5.38 10.73 6.16
CA ASP A 107 -5.28 11.07 7.58
C ASP A 107 -4.07 10.31 8.11
N PHE A 108 -2.96 11.00 8.27
CA PHE A 108 -1.69 10.36 8.58
C PHE A 108 -1.71 9.58 9.90
N ASN A 109 -2.31 10.15 10.94
CA ASN A 109 -2.36 9.48 12.24
C ASN A 109 -3.16 8.18 12.17
N LYS A 110 -4.28 8.21 11.46
CA LYS A 110 -5.12 7.02 11.25
C LYS A 110 -4.37 5.97 10.43
N LEU A 111 -3.65 6.42 9.38
CA LEU A 111 -2.86 5.51 8.56
C LEU A 111 -1.76 4.84 9.37
N LEU A 112 -1.09 5.59 10.26
CA LEU A 112 -0.09 5.01 11.16
C LEU A 112 -0.69 3.94 12.06
N GLU A 113 -1.89 4.17 12.59
CA GLU A 113 -2.56 3.17 13.41
C GLU A 113 -2.83 1.89 12.62
N GLN A 114 -3.24 2.03 11.36
CA GLN A 114 -3.48 0.88 10.50
C GLN A 114 -2.19 0.12 10.19
N ILE A 115 -1.11 0.84 9.91
CA ILE A 115 0.20 0.24 9.69
C ILE A 115 0.64 -0.55 10.92
N ASP A 116 0.58 0.09 12.09
CA ASP A 116 1.00 -0.54 13.34
C ASP A 116 0.17 -1.78 13.65
N ALA A 117 -1.14 -1.73 13.41
CA ALA A 117 -2.03 -2.87 13.65
C ALA A 117 -1.66 -4.06 12.77
N LEU A 118 -1.39 -3.83 11.49
CA LEU A 118 -1.02 -4.91 10.57
C LEU A 118 0.38 -5.45 10.86
N MET A 119 1.31 -4.58 11.25
CA MET A 119 2.66 -5.02 11.62
C MET A 119 2.63 -5.87 12.89
N ALA A 120 1.79 -5.53 13.86
CA ALA A 120 1.64 -6.30 15.09
C ALA A 120 1.10 -7.71 14.82
N LYS A 121 0.16 -7.85 13.91
CA LYS A 121 -0.38 -9.16 13.52
C LYS A 121 0.66 -10.03 12.85
N ARG A 122 1.58 -9.41 12.14
CA ARG A 122 2.62 -10.11 11.41
C ARG A 122 3.70 -10.68 12.30
N GLY A 123 3.98 -9.95 13.36
CA GLY A 123 5.00 -10.31 14.33
C GLY A 123 4.63 -11.50 15.13
#